data_a516885a51c8a4de56f55a8b800e5aa7
#
_entry.id   a516885a51c8a4de56f55a8b800e5aa7
#
_cell.length_a   1.000
_cell.length_b   1.000
_cell.length_c   1.000
_cell.angle_alpha   90.00
_cell.angle_beta   90.00
_cell.angle_gamma   90.00
#
_symmetry.space_group_name_H-M   'P 1'
#
loop_
_entity.id
_entity.type
_entity.pdbx_description
1 polymer ?
#
loop_
_entity_poly.entity_id
_entity_poly.type
_entity_poly.pdbx_seq_one_letter_code
_entity_poly.pdbx_strand_id
1 'polypeptide(L)'
;IVGFTGIVAGLLINEGLQVADWVIFPHTWMVLVLSLAAGTFLGAISGFIITRFNVAPFIATLGMLLVARGLAGLINGGKTFPNLVGKEELGNTGFRELGTGEFLGLVPWAIVILAIFAVVAWFVTTRTPFGRAVYAVGGNERSAELSGVRVNRTKMAVYMISGFCAATVGLIIASQLVAAHPATGQYFELYAIAAVVLGGTSLAGGRGTIVGTIIGALVIGTLNNGLTLMGISSFLELIITGTVIVLALIIDQLQQRAERRLALQQQAAQVGAEA
;
A
#
# COMPACT_ATOMS: atom_id res chain seq x y z
N ILE A 1 7.37 4.40 2.24
CA ILE A 1 7.20 3.58 3.45
C ILE A 1 7.84 2.21 3.25
N VAL A 2 7.61 1.50 2.15
CA VAL A 2 8.15 0.15 1.85
C VAL A 2 9.66 0.07 2.12
N GLY A 3 10.48 0.91 1.46
CA GLY A 3 11.93 0.93 1.66
C GLY A 3 12.34 1.30 3.09
N PHE A 4 11.63 2.27 3.69
CA PHE A 4 11.90 2.70 5.06
C PHE A 4 11.72 1.55 6.07
N THR A 5 10.64 0.80 6.00
CA THR A 5 10.39 -0.31 6.93
C THR A 5 11.37 -1.47 6.74
N GLY A 6 11.79 -1.74 5.49
CA GLY A 6 12.89 -2.67 5.23
C GLY A 6 14.20 -2.23 5.88
N ILE A 7 14.55 -0.94 5.77
CA ILE A 7 15.75 -0.36 6.41
C ILE A 7 15.65 -0.40 7.93
N VAL A 8 14.48 -0.10 8.52
CA VAL A 8 14.27 -0.24 9.97
C VAL A 8 14.49 -1.69 10.43
N ALA A 9 13.97 -2.67 9.69
CA ALA A 9 14.22 -4.07 9.98
C ALA A 9 15.71 -4.43 9.86
N GLY A 10 16.37 -3.92 8.80
CA GLY A 10 17.80 -4.11 8.59
C GLY A 10 18.67 -3.54 9.73
N LEU A 11 18.34 -2.33 10.18
CA LEU A 11 18.98 -1.69 11.35
C LEU A 11 18.84 -2.57 12.60
N LEU A 12 17.61 -2.99 12.90
CA LEU A 12 17.31 -3.78 14.10
C LEU A 12 17.98 -5.15 14.10
N ILE A 13 18.15 -5.78 12.93
CA ILE A 13 18.76 -7.12 12.81
C ILE A 13 20.29 -7.00 12.85
N ASN A 14 20.90 -6.04 12.13
CA ASN A 14 22.33 -5.96 11.95
C ASN A 14 23.05 -5.11 13.02
N GLU A 15 22.46 -3.99 13.41
CA GLU A 15 23.07 -3.04 14.35
C GLU A 15 22.44 -3.10 15.75
N GLY A 16 21.20 -3.61 15.83
CA GLY A 16 20.44 -3.63 17.08
C GLY A 16 19.91 -2.24 17.50
N LEU A 17 19.25 -2.20 18.65
CA LEU A 17 18.84 -0.96 19.30
C LEU A 17 19.95 -0.46 20.23
N GLN A 18 20.51 0.69 19.90
CA GLN A 18 21.46 1.37 20.79
C GLN A 18 20.66 2.15 21.86
N VAL A 19 20.65 1.65 23.09
CA VAL A 19 20.03 2.33 24.24
C VAL A 19 21.14 2.68 25.24
N ALA A 20 21.58 3.94 25.23
CA ALA A 20 22.73 4.42 25.97
C ALA A 20 23.99 3.61 25.62
N ASP A 21 24.61 2.93 26.58
CA ASP A 21 25.83 2.12 26.40
C ASP A 21 25.56 0.65 26.04
N TRP A 22 24.31 0.28 25.87
CA TRP A 22 23.90 -1.11 25.61
C TRP A 22 23.37 -1.26 24.18
N VAL A 23 23.83 -2.31 23.48
CA VAL A 23 23.29 -2.72 22.18
C VAL A 23 22.38 -3.92 22.41
N ILE A 24 21.07 -3.71 22.25
CA ILE A 24 20.07 -4.75 22.42
C ILE A 24 19.68 -5.24 21.01
N PHE A 25 19.88 -6.52 20.75
CA PHE A 25 19.38 -7.17 19.54
C PHE A 25 17.98 -7.72 19.79
N PRO A 26 16.94 -7.11 19.19
CA PRO A 26 15.60 -7.57 19.41
C PRO A 26 15.37 -8.91 18.70
N HIS A 27 14.57 -9.78 19.32
CA HIS A 27 14.10 -11.01 18.69
C HIS A 27 13.31 -10.71 17.42
N THR A 28 13.33 -11.60 16.43
CA THR A 28 12.71 -11.41 15.11
C THR A 28 11.25 -10.90 15.18
N TRP A 29 10.45 -11.40 16.12
CA TRP A 29 9.09 -10.90 16.34
C TRP A 29 9.02 -9.43 16.74
N MET A 30 9.97 -8.97 17.53
CA MET A 30 10.06 -7.55 17.92
C MET A 30 10.48 -6.70 16.73
N VAL A 31 11.40 -7.20 15.88
CA VAL A 31 11.76 -6.53 14.62
C VAL A 31 10.54 -6.33 13.74
N LEU A 32 9.72 -7.37 13.56
CA LEU A 32 8.48 -7.29 12.76
C LEU A 32 7.52 -6.25 13.34
N VAL A 33 7.22 -6.33 14.64
CA VAL A 33 6.28 -5.42 15.30
C VAL A 33 6.77 -3.96 15.24
N LEU A 34 8.04 -3.70 15.53
CA LEU A 34 8.60 -2.35 15.50
C LEU A 34 8.61 -1.76 14.09
N SER A 35 8.96 -2.56 13.09
CA SER A 35 8.95 -2.11 11.68
C SER A 35 7.53 -1.85 11.19
N LEU A 36 6.56 -2.69 11.53
CA LEU A 36 5.14 -2.47 11.23
C LEU A 36 4.61 -1.22 11.94
N ALA A 37 4.96 -1.02 13.20
CA ALA A 37 4.60 0.17 13.95
C ALA A 37 5.19 1.44 13.32
N ALA A 38 6.46 1.42 12.89
CA ALA A 38 7.13 2.53 12.23
C ALA A 38 6.44 2.93 10.92
N GLY A 39 6.08 1.96 10.07
CA GLY A 39 5.35 2.25 8.82
C GLY A 39 3.91 2.72 9.07
N THR A 40 3.21 2.14 10.05
CA THR A 40 1.89 2.59 10.48
C THR A 40 1.94 4.03 11.02
N PHE A 41 2.97 4.36 11.76
CA PHE A 41 3.20 5.70 12.30
C PHE A 41 3.40 6.74 11.18
N LEU A 42 4.17 6.44 10.14
CA LEU A 42 4.28 7.32 8.97
C LEU A 42 2.94 7.49 8.25
N GLY A 43 2.14 6.43 8.17
CA GLY A 43 0.76 6.51 7.70
C GLY A 43 -0.11 7.41 8.58
N ALA A 44 0.02 7.30 9.90
CA ALA A 44 -0.69 8.15 10.86
C ALA A 44 -0.30 9.61 10.73
N ILE A 45 0.99 9.93 10.52
CA ILE A 45 1.45 11.30 10.27
C ILE A 45 0.80 11.86 9.00
N SER A 46 0.76 11.08 7.91
CA SER A 46 0.09 11.49 6.68
C SER A 46 -1.39 11.78 6.92
N GLY A 47 -2.08 10.86 7.60
CA GLY A 47 -3.48 11.03 7.97
C GLY A 47 -3.72 12.24 8.86
N PHE A 48 -2.85 12.51 9.83
CA PHE A 48 -2.92 13.67 10.72
C PHE A 48 -2.77 14.98 9.95
N ILE A 49 -1.78 15.09 9.07
CA ILE A 49 -1.57 16.29 8.24
C ILE A 49 -2.80 16.57 7.40
N ILE A 50 -3.35 15.55 6.72
CA ILE A 50 -4.51 15.70 5.85
C ILE A 50 -5.76 16.08 6.62
N THR A 51 -6.00 15.44 7.77
CA THR A 51 -7.25 15.67 8.52
C THR A 51 -7.20 16.93 9.41
N ARG A 52 -6.03 17.31 9.91
CA ARG A 52 -5.89 18.46 10.82
C ARG A 52 -5.73 19.78 10.09
N PHE A 53 -4.97 19.77 8.98
CA PHE A 53 -4.63 20.97 8.22
C PHE A 53 -5.41 21.07 6.91
N ASN A 54 -6.26 20.11 6.61
CA ASN A 54 -7.05 20.06 5.38
C ASN A 54 -6.23 20.20 4.10
N VAL A 55 -5.00 19.66 4.12
CA VAL A 55 -4.09 19.66 2.97
C VAL A 55 -4.58 18.65 1.93
N ALA A 56 -4.41 18.96 0.65
CA ALA A 56 -4.75 18.05 -0.43
C ALA A 56 -4.04 16.68 -0.24
N PRO A 57 -4.77 15.56 -0.20
CA PRO A 57 -4.22 14.23 0.10
C PRO A 57 -3.03 13.85 -0.76
N PHE A 58 -3.12 14.14 -2.05
CA PHE A 58 -2.07 13.83 -3.03
C PHE A 58 -0.74 14.53 -2.67
N ILE A 59 -0.77 15.83 -2.35
CA ILE A 59 0.42 16.61 -2.01
C ILE A 59 1.04 16.12 -0.70
N ALA A 60 0.21 15.89 0.31
CA ALA A 60 0.67 15.41 1.62
C ALA A 60 1.34 14.03 1.52
N THR A 61 0.77 13.11 0.74
CA THR A 61 1.34 11.76 0.58
C THR A 61 2.61 11.75 -0.29
N LEU A 62 2.71 12.60 -1.32
CA LEU A 62 3.95 12.80 -2.06
C LEU A 62 5.07 13.38 -1.18
N GLY A 63 4.75 14.38 -0.36
CA GLY A 63 5.70 14.91 0.62
C GLY A 63 6.18 13.81 1.58
N MET A 64 5.27 13.01 2.12
CA MET A 64 5.60 11.90 3.01
C MET A 64 6.42 10.80 2.32
N LEU A 65 6.21 10.56 1.02
CA LEU A 65 7.04 9.63 0.24
C LEU A 65 8.52 10.07 0.26
N LEU A 66 8.78 11.37 0.03
CA LEU A 66 10.15 11.92 0.08
C LEU A 66 10.73 11.88 1.49
N VAL A 67 9.93 12.22 2.51
CA VAL A 67 10.35 12.13 3.92
C VAL A 67 10.72 10.69 4.27
N ALA A 68 9.86 9.71 3.98
CA ALA A 68 10.13 8.31 4.28
C ALA A 68 11.39 7.78 3.56
N ARG A 69 11.60 8.20 2.30
CA ARG A 69 12.79 7.84 1.51
C ARG A 69 14.05 8.50 2.07
N GLY A 70 13.96 9.78 2.44
CA GLY A 70 15.06 10.52 3.07
C GLY A 70 15.46 9.90 4.41
N LEU A 71 14.48 9.56 5.27
CA LEU A 71 14.74 8.86 6.54
C LEU A 71 15.39 7.50 6.32
N ALA A 72 14.91 6.71 5.34
CA ALA A 72 15.54 5.44 4.99
C ALA A 72 17.01 5.60 4.56
N GLY A 73 17.30 6.64 3.79
CA GLY A 73 18.66 6.97 3.38
C GLY A 73 19.55 7.45 4.52
N LEU A 74 19.02 8.25 5.45
CA LEU A 74 19.77 8.76 6.61
C LEU A 74 20.17 7.65 7.57
N ILE A 75 19.30 6.68 7.84
CA ILE A 75 19.56 5.58 8.77
C ILE A 75 20.82 4.79 8.38
N ASN A 76 21.05 4.57 7.09
CA ASN A 76 22.15 3.73 6.62
C ASN A 76 23.12 4.45 5.66
N GLY A 77 23.14 5.78 5.67
CA GLY A 77 24.01 6.56 4.77
C GLY A 77 23.78 6.23 3.28
N GLY A 78 22.56 5.85 2.90
CA GLY A 78 22.19 5.47 1.54
C GLY A 78 22.66 4.08 1.10
N LYS A 79 23.31 3.30 1.98
CA LYS A 79 23.84 1.97 1.69
C LYS A 79 22.75 0.90 1.84
N THR A 80 23.05 -0.33 1.45
CA THR A 80 22.21 -1.50 1.67
C THR A 80 22.61 -2.19 2.97
N PHE A 81 21.65 -2.60 3.77
CA PHE A 81 21.88 -3.59 4.83
C PHE A 81 21.89 -4.99 4.20
N PRO A 82 23.05 -5.65 4.09
CA PRO A 82 23.12 -7.00 3.54
C PRO A 82 22.86 -8.03 4.63
N ASN A 83 22.58 -9.26 4.19
CA ASN A 83 22.59 -10.46 5.03
C ASN A 83 21.65 -10.39 6.26
N LEU A 84 20.37 -10.16 6.02
CA LEU A 84 19.33 -10.11 7.05
C LEU A 84 18.92 -11.53 7.53
N VAL A 85 19.89 -12.41 7.73
CA VAL A 85 19.63 -13.78 8.25
C VAL A 85 19.49 -13.77 9.75
N GLY A 86 20.15 -12.82 10.41
CA GLY A 86 20.29 -12.81 11.86
C GLY A 86 21.42 -13.72 12.34
N LYS A 87 21.63 -13.76 13.65
CA LYS A 87 22.63 -14.60 14.33
C LYS A 87 21.94 -15.50 15.35
N GLU A 88 22.24 -16.79 15.32
CA GLU A 88 21.64 -17.76 16.27
C GLU A 88 21.97 -17.41 17.72
N GLU A 89 23.18 -16.94 17.99
CA GLU A 89 23.63 -16.51 19.32
C GLU A 89 22.78 -15.37 19.91
N LEU A 90 22.15 -14.55 19.06
CA LEU A 90 21.34 -13.40 19.45
C LEU A 90 19.83 -13.71 19.41
N GLY A 91 19.41 -14.90 18.98
CA GLY A 91 18.01 -15.31 18.86
C GLY A 91 17.19 -14.47 17.85
N ASN A 92 17.85 -13.79 16.91
CA ASN A 92 17.21 -12.94 15.91
C ASN A 92 17.17 -13.57 14.51
N THR A 93 17.25 -14.90 14.42
CA THR A 93 17.10 -15.69 13.21
C THR A 93 15.62 -15.86 12.83
N GLY A 94 15.36 -16.32 11.60
CA GLY A 94 13.99 -16.61 11.13
C GLY A 94 13.34 -15.48 10.33
N PHE A 95 13.98 -14.30 10.22
CA PHE A 95 13.45 -13.22 9.39
C PHE A 95 13.34 -13.64 7.92
N ARG A 96 14.29 -14.40 7.41
CA ARG A 96 14.30 -14.93 6.04
C ARG A 96 13.08 -15.80 5.73
N GLU A 97 12.55 -16.53 6.70
CA GLU A 97 11.40 -17.43 6.51
C GLU A 97 10.12 -16.69 6.11
N LEU A 98 9.97 -15.43 6.51
CA LEU A 98 8.82 -14.61 6.14
C LEU A 98 8.69 -14.44 4.62
N GLY A 99 9.80 -14.31 3.90
CA GLY A 99 9.80 -14.08 2.45
C GLY A 99 10.08 -15.33 1.60
N THR A 100 10.90 -16.26 2.11
CA THR A 100 11.34 -17.45 1.36
C THR A 100 10.80 -18.76 1.92
N GLY A 101 10.19 -18.74 3.12
CA GLY A 101 9.59 -19.92 3.71
C GLY A 101 8.28 -20.31 3.03
N GLU A 102 7.91 -21.57 3.19
CA GLU A 102 6.71 -22.16 2.61
C GLU A 102 5.76 -22.65 3.72
N PHE A 103 4.51 -22.34 3.57
CA PHE A 103 3.45 -22.87 4.41
C PHE A 103 3.10 -24.28 3.92
N LEU A 104 3.23 -25.31 4.77
CA LEU A 104 3.03 -26.72 4.46
C LEU A 104 3.92 -27.25 3.29
N GLY A 105 5.05 -26.59 3.00
CA GLY A 105 5.94 -27.00 1.92
C GLY A 105 5.38 -26.82 0.50
N LEU A 106 4.33 -26.01 0.32
CA LEU A 106 3.62 -25.84 -0.95
C LEU A 106 3.38 -24.38 -1.33
N VAL A 107 3.09 -23.51 -0.36
CA VAL A 107 2.64 -22.15 -0.63
C VAL A 107 3.58 -21.15 0.06
N PRO A 108 4.22 -20.22 -0.68
CA PRO A 108 5.03 -19.16 -0.08
C PRO A 108 4.24 -18.34 0.95
N TRP A 109 4.84 -18.00 2.08
CA TRP A 109 4.22 -17.17 3.13
C TRP A 109 3.68 -15.86 2.60
N ALA A 110 4.32 -15.25 1.61
CA ALA A 110 3.84 -14.02 0.99
C ALA A 110 2.42 -14.15 0.40
N ILE A 111 2.09 -15.32 -0.20
CA ILE A 111 0.74 -15.59 -0.74
C ILE A 111 -0.26 -15.80 0.39
N VAL A 112 0.12 -16.48 1.46
CA VAL A 112 -0.74 -16.69 2.64
C VAL A 112 -1.07 -15.34 3.29
N ILE A 113 -0.08 -14.48 3.46
CA ILE A 113 -0.25 -13.12 4.00
C ILE A 113 -1.17 -12.32 3.08
N LEU A 114 -0.96 -12.34 1.76
CA LEU A 114 -1.85 -11.68 0.80
C LEU A 114 -3.29 -12.17 0.94
N ALA A 115 -3.50 -13.49 1.03
CA ALA A 115 -4.84 -14.07 1.17
C ALA A 115 -5.52 -13.62 2.46
N ILE A 116 -4.79 -13.60 3.58
CA ILE A 116 -5.30 -13.09 4.87
C ILE A 116 -5.71 -11.62 4.74
N PHE A 117 -4.83 -10.77 4.18
CA PHE A 117 -5.14 -9.35 3.97
C PHE A 117 -6.35 -9.15 3.06
N ALA A 118 -6.44 -9.92 1.97
CA ALA A 118 -7.56 -9.87 1.04
C ALA A 118 -8.89 -10.23 1.72
N VAL A 119 -8.93 -11.32 2.48
CA VAL A 119 -10.13 -11.76 3.21
C VAL A 119 -10.53 -10.75 4.28
N VAL A 120 -9.56 -10.27 5.07
CA VAL A 120 -9.82 -9.26 6.11
C VAL A 120 -10.31 -7.96 5.49
N ALA A 121 -9.66 -7.46 4.44
CA ALA A 121 -10.06 -6.25 3.75
C ALA A 121 -11.45 -6.39 3.10
N TRP A 122 -11.74 -7.54 2.47
CA TRP A 122 -13.06 -7.84 1.92
C TRP A 122 -14.13 -7.84 3.02
N PHE A 123 -13.88 -8.53 4.14
CA PHE A 123 -14.81 -8.57 5.26
C PHE A 123 -15.03 -7.17 5.86
N VAL A 124 -13.96 -6.42 6.09
CA VAL A 124 -14.03 -5.06 6.66
C VAL A 124 -14.81 -4.13 5.73
N THR A 125 -14.55 -4.16 4.44
CA THR A 125 -15.20 -3.26 3.48
C THR A 125 -16.67 -3.61 3.23
N THR A 126 -17.04 -4.91 3.25
CA THR A 126 -18.41 -5.35 2.90
C THR A 126 -19.31 -5.53 4.12
N ARG A 127 -18.77 -5.93 5.27
CA ARG A 127 -19.56 -6.36 6.43
C ARG A 127 -19.51 -5.42 7.64
N THR A 128 -18.60 -4.45 7.68
CA THR A 128 -18.44 -3.60 8.87
C THR A 128 -19.00 -2.18 8.67
N PRO A 129 -19.34 -1.48 9.78
CA PRO A 129 -19.69 -0.05 9.73
C PRO A 129 -18.54 0.82 9.20
N PHE A 130 -17.28 0.42 9.45
CA PHE A 130 -16.11 1.12 8.95
C PHE A 130 -16.05 1.10 7.43
N GLY A 131 -16.28 -0.05 6.79
CA GLY A 131 -16.33 -0.14 5.33
C GLY A 131 -17.43 0.77 4.74
N ARG A 132 -18.62 0.77 5.32
CA ARG A 132 -19.70 1.69 4.90
C ARG A 132 -19.31 3.16 5.04
N ALA A 133 -18.63 3.51 6.13
CA ALA A 133 -18.12 4.88 6.32
C ALA A 133 -17.06 5.25 5.27
N VAL A 134 -16.16 4.34 4.89
CA VAL A 134 -15.14 4.55 3.84
C VAL A 134 -15.81 4.85 2.50
N TYR A 135 -16.79 4.04 2.08
CA TYR A 135 -17.53 4.29 0.82
C TYR A 135 -18.35 5.58 0.86
N ALA A 136 -19.01 5.89 1.98
CA ALA A 136 -19.77 7.12 2.14
C ALA A 136 -18.91 8.36 2.03
N VAL A 137 -17.77 8.38 2.77
CA VAL A 137 -16.79 9.48 2.73
C VAL A 137 -16.18 9.63 1.34
N GLY A 138 -15.87 8.52 0.66
CA GLY A 138 -15.34 8.52 -0.69
C GLY A 138 -16.34 9.04 -1.72
N GLY A 139 -17.64 8.76 -1.54
CA GLY A 139 -18.69 9.21 -2.47
C GLY A 139 -19.04 10.68 -2.34
N ASN A 140 -19.28 11.15 -1.11
CA ASN A 140 -19.51 12.57 -0.81
C ASN A 140 -19.18 12.83 0.66
N GLU A 141 -18.05 13.45 0.89
CA GLU A 141 -17.53 13.74 2.22
C GLU A 141 -18.50 14.61 3.05
N ARG A 142 -19.08 15.64 2.43
CA ARG A 142 -20.01 16.55 3.11
C ARG A 142 -21.32 15.87 3.51
N SER A 143 -21.87 15.06 2.62
CA SER A 143 -23.07 14.29 2.91
C SER A 143 -22.84 13.24 3.99
N ALA A 144 -21.67 12.58 3.99
CA ALA A 144 -21.29 11.63 5.02
C ALA A 144 -21.16 12.31 6.40
N GLU A 145 -20.57 13.50 6.47
CA GLU A 145 -20.44 14.28 7.69
C GLU A 145 -21.82 14.67 8.25
N LEU A 146 -22.73 15.16 7.38
CA LEU A 146 -24.10 15.52 7.77
C LEU A 146 -24.91 14.30 8.24
N SER A 147 -24.58 13.10 7.77
CA SER A 147 -25.16 11.83 8.20
C SER A 147 -24.53 11.26 9.49
N GLY A 148 -23.65 12.04 10.15
CA GLY A 148 -23.02 11.67 11.42
C GLY A 148 -21.78 10.77 11.31
N VAL A 149 -21.23 10.56 10.10
CA VAL A 149 -19.98 9.83 9.93
C VAL A 149 -18.81 10.67 10.40
N ARG A 150 -17.94 10.09 11.20
CA ARG A 150 -16.72 10.78 11.70
C ARG A 150 -15.63 10.77 10.63
N VAL A 151 -15.75 11.68 9.64
CA VAL A 151 -14.88 11.74 8.44
C VAL A 151 -13.40 11.71 8.79
N ASN A 152 -12.93 12.59 9.70
CA ASN A 152 -11.51 12.68 10.05
C ASN A 152 -10.96 11.38 10.66
N ARG A 153 -11.75 10.68 11.49
CA ARG A 153 -11.33 9.39 12.07
C ARG A 153 -11.27 8.31 11.01
N THR A 154 -12.23 8.30 10.10
CA THR A 154 -12.25 7.35 8.97
C THR A 154 -11.03 7.55 8.08
N LYS A 155 -10.74 8.78 7.68
CA LYS A 155 -9.53 9.12 6.90
C LYS A 155 -8.27 8.71 7.63
N MET A 156 -8.11 9.08 8.90
CA MET A 156 -6.94 8.72 9.72
C MET A 156 -6.72 7.20 9.71
N ALA A 157 -7.76 6.41 9.98
CA ALA A 157 -7.67 4.95 10.00
C ALA A 157 -7.25 4.38 8.64
N VAL A 158 -7.76 4.91 7.53
CA VAL A 158 -7.38 4.48 6.17
C VAL A 158 -5.90 4.72 5.90
N TYR A 159 -5.35 5.89 6.28
CA TYR A 159 -3.93 6.16 6.11
C TYR A 159 -3.04 5.29 7.02
N MET A 160 -3.47 5.00 8.24
CA MET A 160 -2.78 4.06 9.13
C MET A 160 -2.76 2.64 8.53
N ILE A 161 -3.89 2.17 8.01
CA ILE A 161 -3.99 0.86 7.33
C ILE A 161 -3.09 0.82 6.10
N SER A 162 -3.08 1.88 5.29
CA SER A 162 -2.19 1.99 4.13
C SER A 162 -0.70 1.91 4.54
N GLY A 163 -0.31 2.62 5.60
CA GLY A 163 1.04 2.55 6.16
C GLY A 163 1.42 1.15 6.66
N PHE A 164 0.48 0.48 7.34
CA PHE A 164 0.64 -0.89 7.82
C PHE A 164 0.82 -1.90 6.67
N CYS A 165 -0.02 -1.81 5.63
CA CYS A 165 0.11 -2.64 4.43
C CYS A 165 1.45 -2.41 3.71
N ALA A 166 1.86 -1.14 3.54
CA ALA A 166 3.14 -0.81 2.93
C ALA A 166 4.33 -1.33 3.76
N ALA A 167 4.24 -1.28 5.09
CA ALA A 167 5.23 -1.84 5.99
C ALA A 167 5.35 -3.37 5.84
N THR A 168 4.23 -4.06 5.76
CA THR A 168 4.21 -5.51 5.53
C THR A 168 4.90 -5.89 4.23
N VAL A 169 4.61 -5.17 3.14
CA VAL A 169 5.28 -5.37 1.84
C VAL A 169 6.79 -5.12 1.96
N GLY A 170 7.21 -4.07 2.67
CA GLY A 170 8.64 -3.76 2.89
C GLY A 170 9.38 -4.88 3.62
N LEU A 171 8.75 -5.48 4.64
CA LEU A 171 9.31 -6.61 5.37
C LEU A 171 9.40 -7.88 4.51
N ILE A 172 8.37 -8.19 3.74
CA ILE A 172 8.36 -9.35 2.84
C ILE A 172 9.49 -9.23 1.81
N ILE A 173 9.64 -8.07 1.16
CA ILE A 173 10.69 -7.87 0.15
C ILE A 173 12.08 -7.91 0.77
N ALA A 174 12.28 -7.25 1.93
CA ALA A 174 13.58 -7.29 2.63
C ALA A 174 13.95 -8.73 3.04
N SER A 175 12.95 -9.52 3.43
CA SER A 175 13.12 -10.95 3.77
C SER A 175 13.43 -11.80 2.52
N GLN A 176 12.75 -11.59 1.40
CA GLN A 176 13.00 -12.29 0.13
C GLN A 176 14.39 -12.00 -0.42
N LEU A 177 14.81 -10.74 -0.42
CA LEU A 177 16.12 -10.32 -0.89
C LEU A 177 17.24 -10.60 0.12
N VAL A 178 16.89 -10.96 1.36
CA VAL A 178 17.82 -11.05 2.50
C VAL A 178 18.67 -9.78 2.63
N ALA A 179 18.11 -8.65 2.21
CA ALA A 179 18.77 -7.34 2.17
C ALA A 179 17.73 -6.21 2.21
N ALA A 180 18.09 -5.08 2.80
CA ALA A 180 17.27 -3.88 2.79
C ALA A 180 17.97 -2.73 2.09
N HIS A 181 17.31 -2.15 1.08
CA HIS A 181 17.82 -1.01 0.34
C HIS A 181 16.85 0.17 0.42
N PRO A 182 17.31 1.43 0.58
CA PRO A 182 16.43 2.59 0.72
C PRO A 182 15.50 2.82 -0.49
N ALA A 183 15.93 2.43 -1.70
CA ALA A 183 15.14 2.54 -2.93
C ALA A 183 14.19 1.36 -3.17
N THR A 184 14.11 0.37 -2.27
CA THR A 184 13.16 -0.75 -2.39
C THR A 184 11.72 -0.22 -2.47
N GLY A 185 10.94 -0.76 -3.40
CA GLY A 185 9.56 -0.34 -3.63
C GLY A 185 9.43 0.97 -4.40
N GLN A 186 10.46 1.41 -5.13
CA GLN A 186 10.35 2.55 -6.03
C GLN A 186 9.30 2.27 -7.12
N TYR A 187 8.42 3.24 -7.36
CA TYR A 187 7.27 3.18 -8.27
C TYR A 187 6.13 2.23 -7.84
N PHE A 188 6.20 1.57 -6.69
CA PHE A 188 5.12 0.70 -6.21
C PHE A 188 3.81 1.44 -5.98
N GLU A 189 3.89 2.73 -5.63
CA GLU A 189 2.73 3.61 -5.54
C GLU A 189 1.99 3.69 -6.89
N LEU A 190 2.70 3.77 -8.00
CA LEU A 190 2.10 3.83 -9.34
C LEU A 190 1.49 2.48 -9.73
N TYR A 191 2.18 1.39 -9.44
CA TYR A 191 1.65 0.03 -9.69
C TYR A 191 0.40 -0.25 -8.86
N ALA A 192 0.37 0.20 -7.61
CA ALA A 192 -0.80 0.04 -6.75
C ALA A 192 -1.99 0.85 -7.28
N ILE A 193 -1.79 2.10 -7.70
CA ILE A 193 -2.83 2.93 -8.32
C ILE A 193 -3.34 2.26 -9.61
N ALA A 194 -2.42 1.80 -10.47
CA ALA A 194 -2.79 1.11 -11.71
C ALA A 194 -3.63 -0.15 -11.43
N ALA A 195 -3.21 -0.97 -10.47
CA ALA A 195 -3.93 -2.19 -10.09
C ALA A 195 -5.35 -1.89 -9.58
N VAL A 196 -5.49 -0.86 -8.74
CA VAL A 196 -6.78 -0.45 -8.17
C VAL A 196 -7.71 0.09 -9.25
N VAL A 197 -7.21 0.94 -10.16
CA VAL A 197 -7.99 1.51 -11.27
C VAL A 197 -8.38 0.43 -12.28
N LEU A 198 -7.43 -0.39 -12.70
CA LEU A 198 -7.69 -1.52 -13.61
C LEU A 198 -8.68 -2.51 -13.00
N GLY A 199 -8.68 -2.65 -11.67
CA GLY A 199 -9.65 -3.41 -10.91
C GLY A 199 -11.04 -2.77 -10.78
N GLY A 200 -11.29 -1.62 -11.42
CA GLY A 200 -12.59 -0.95 -11.45
C GLY A 200 -12.89 -0.08 -10.22
N THR A 201 -11.88 0.29 -9.43
CA THR A 201 -12.05 1.25 -8.35
C THR A 201 -11.94 2.67 -8.88
N SER A 202 -12.95 3.49 -8.59
CA SER A 202 -13.00 4.89 -9.04
C SER A 202 -12.01 5.78 -8.27
N LEU A 203 -11.19 6.53 -8.98
CA LEU A 203 -10.34 7.57 -8.39
C LEU A 203 -11.14 8.77 -7.83
N ALA A 204 -12.37 8.97 -8.32
CA ALA A 204 -13.27 9.97 -7.76
C ALA A 204 -13.84 9.56 -6.40
N GLY A 205 -13.65 8.30 -5.99
CA GLY A 205 -14.07 7.73 -4.72
C GLY A 205 -15.45 7.08 -4.75
N GLY A 206 -15.82 6.49 -3.61
CA GLY A 206 -17.16 5.91 -3.37
C GLY A 206 -17.45 4.57 -4.04
N ARG A 207 -16.59 4.09 -4.93
CA ARG A 207 -16.77 2.82 -5.67
C ARG A 207 -15.46 2.06 -5.76
N GLY A 208 -15.53 0.75 -5.59
CA GLY A 208 -14.40 -0.16 -5.72
C GLY A 208 -14.64 -1.48 -4.99
N THR A 209 -13.88 -2.50 -5.33
CA THR A 209 -13.96 -3.81 -4.68
C THR A 209 -12.57 -4.39 -4.44
N ILE A 210 -12.42 -5.14 -3.35
CA ILE A 210 -11.17 -5.83 -3.05
C ILE A 210 -10.85 -6.88 -4.11
N VAL A 211 -11.86 -7.63 -4.57
CA VAL A 211 -11.69 -8.64 -5.62
C VAL A 211 -11.20 -8.00 -6.92
N GLY A 212 -11.81 -6.89 -7.33
CA GLY A 212 -11.36 -6.13 -8.50
C GLY A 212 -9.89 -5.68 -8.36
N THR A 213 -9.52 -5.13 -7.20
CA THR A 213 -8.14 -4.71 -6.92
C THR A 213 -7.15 -5.88 -7.02
N ILE A 214 -7.50 -7.08 -6.53
CA ILE A 214 -6.64 -8.27 -6.65
C ILE A 214 -6.48 -8.68 -8.12
N ILE A 215 -7.56 -8.68 -8.90
CA ILE A 215 -7.51 -8.98 -10.34
C ILE A 215 -6.62 -7.96 -11.05
N GLY A 216 -6.78 -6.67 -10.77
CA GLY A 216 -5.93 -5.62 -11.34
C GLY A 216 -4.45 -5.78 -10.95
N ALA A 217 -4.16 -6.15 -9.70
CA ALA A 217 -2.81 -6.44 -9.23
C ALA A 217 -2.19 -7.65 -9.94
N LEU A 218 -2.98 -8.71 -10.16
CA LEU A 218 -2.54 -9.88 -10.92
C LEU A 218 -2.23 -9.52 -12.37
N VAL A 219 -3.04 -8.69 -13.03
CA VAL A 219 -2.79 -8.24 -14.41
C VAL A 219 -1.48 -7.46 -14.48
N ILE A 220 -1.27 -6.46 -13.59
CA ILE A 220 -0.01 -5.68 -13.58
C ILE A 220 1.18 -6.56 -13.23
N GLY A 221 1.05 -7.44 -12.25
CA GLY A 221 2.12 -8.37 -11.85
C GLY A 221 2.48 -9.36 -12.96
N THR A 222 1.49 -9.92 -13.65
CA THR A 222 1.71 -10.83 -14.78
C THR A 222 2.34 -10.11 -15.97
N LEU A 223 1.91 -8.86 -16.24
CA LEU A 223 2.50 -8.02 -17.27
C LEU A 223 4.00 -7.80 -16.98
N ASN A 224 4.35 -7.29 -15.81
CA ASN A 224 5.74 -7.00 -15.45
C ASN A 224 6.60 -8.28 -15.47
N ASN A 225 6.11 -9.38 -14.87
CA ASN A 225 6.82 -10.65 -14.90
C ASN A 225 7.01 -11.19 -16.32
N GLY A 226 5.99 -11.08 -17.18
CA GLY A 226 6.08 -11.46 -18.59
C GLY A 226 7.12 -10.66 -19.35
N LEU A 227 7.16 -9.34 -19.18
CA LEU A 227 8.16 -8.45 -19.80
C LEU A 227 9.58 -8.81 -19.35
N THR A 228 9.78 -9.07 -18.06
CA THR A 228 11.07 -9.50 -17.51
C THR A 228 11.51 -10.85 -18.08
N LEU A 229 10.60 -11.85 -18.18
CA LEU A 229 10.90 -13.17 -18.75
C LEU A 229 11.23 -13.11 -20.26
N MET A 230 10.67 -12.13 -20.99
CA MET A 230 11.01 -11.87 -22.39
C MET A 230 12.36 -11.17 -22.56
N GLY A 231 13.07 -10.87 -21.48
CA GLY A 231 14.37 -10.17 -21.52
C GLY A 231 14.27 -8.72 -21.93
N ILE A 232 13.09 -8.10 -21.79
CA ILE A 232 12.87 -6.69 -22.11
C ILE A 232 13.62 -5.84 -21.10
N SER A 233 14.30 -4.78 -21.57
CA SER A 233 15.04 -3.89 -20.69
C SER A 233 14.11 -3.17 -19.70
N SER A 234 14.58 -2.94 -18.47
CA SER A 234 13.82 -2.24 -17.43
C SER A 234 13.32 -0.85 -17.86
N PHE A 235 14.00 -0.19 -18.81
CA PHE A 235 13.55 1.09 -19.36
C PHE A 235 12.29 0.94 -20.22
N LEU A 236 12.23 -0.11 -21.06
CA LEU A 236 11.05 -0.42 -21.87
C LEU A 236 9.89 -0.92 -20.98
N GLU A 237 10.19 -1.68 -19.94
CA GLU A 237 9.20 -2.10 -18.94
C GLU A 237 8.51 -0.87 -18.30
N LEU A 238 9.27 0.16 -17.91
CA LEU A 238 8.71 1.40 -17.37
C LEU A 238 7.83 2.13 -18.40
N ILE A 239 8.23 2.17 -19.67
CA ILE A 239 7.44 2.83 -20.73
C ILE A 239 6.12 2.07 -20.95
N ILE A 240 6.17 0.75 -21.06
CA ILE A 240 4.99 -0.10 -21.28
C ILE A 240 4.04 0.01 -20.09
N THR A 241 4.54 -0.15 -18.89
CA THR A 241 3.74 -0.06 -17.67
C THR A 241 3.13 1.33 -17.49
N GLY A 242 3.91 2.40 -17.72
CA GLY A 242 3.40 3.77 -17.70
C GLY A 242 2.30 3.99 -18.73
N THR A 243 2.45 3.46 -19.93
CA THR A 243 1.42 3.54 -20.99
C THR A 243 0.15 2.81 -20.58
N VAL A 244 0.26 1.61 -19.99
CA VAL A 244 -0.89 0.84 -19.49
C VAL A 244 -1.63 1.61 -18.38
N ILE A 245 -0.90 2.26 -17.48
CA ILE A 245 -1.49 3.11 -16.41
C ILE A 245 -2.30 4.25 -17.04
N VAL A 246 -1.72 4.97 -18.00
CA VAL A 246 -2.40 6.10 -18.66
C VAL A 246 -3.64 5.62 -19.40
N LEU A 247 -3.56 4.52 -20.14
CA LEU A 247 -4.72 3.93 -20.84
C LEU A 247 -5.82 3.53 -19.86
N ALA A 248 -5.48 2.88 -18.75
CA ALA A 248 -6.44 2.52 -17.71
C ALA A 248 -7.16 3.75 -17.14
N LEU A 249 -6.43 4.84 -16.87
CA LEU A 249 -7.00 6.11 -16.42
C LEU A 249 -7.92 6.75 -17.46
N ILE A 250 -7.57 6.71 -18.72
CA ILE A 250 -8.42 7.23 -19.82
C ILE A 250 -9.73 6.43 -19.90
N ILE A 251 -9.66 5.10 -19.81
CA ILE A 251 -10.83 4.22 -19.83
C ILE A 251 -11.74 4.53 -18.64
N ASP A 252 -11.22 4.63 -17.43
CA ASP A 252 -11.96 4.99 -16.22
C ASP A 252 -12.69 6.34 -16.39
N GLN A 253 -12.00 7.36 -16.90
CA GLN A 253 -12.58 8.68 -17.16
C GLN A 253 -13.70 8.64 -18.21
N LEU A 254 -13.54 7.84 -19.26
CA LEU A 254 -14.55 7.68 -20.31
C LEU A 254 -15.81 6.97 -19.75
N GLN A 255 -15.62 5.94 -18.94
CA GLN A 255 -16.72 5.23 -18.27
C GLN A 255 -17.50 6.17 -17.34
N GLN A 256 -16.82 6.94 -16.50
CA GLN A 256 -17.46 7.91 -15.60
C GLN A 256 -18.25 8.98 -16.38
N ARG A 257 -17.74 9.46 -17.51
CA ARG A 257 -18.46 10.42 -18.36
C ARG A 257 -19.70 9.79 -19.00
N ALA A 258 -19.61 8.55 -19.45
CA ALA A 258 -20.75 7.82 -20.01
C ALA A 258 -21.86 7.60 -18.97
N GLU A 259 -21.51 7.16 -17.76
CA GLU A 259 -22.46 6.99 -16.65
C GLU A 259 -23.18 8.30 -16.28
N ARG A 260 -22.43 9.40 -16.17
CA ARG A 260 -23.03 10.72 -15.88
C ARG A 260 -24.03 11.17 -16.98
N ARG A 261 -23.69 10.93 -18.25
CA ARG A 261 -24.61 11.27 -19.36
C ARG A 261 -25.89 10.44 -19.30
N LEU A 262 -25.79 9.13 -19.04
CA LEU A 262 -26.94 8.26 -18.88
C LEU A 262 -27.84 8.67 -17.71
N ALA A 263 -27.24 9.00 -16.56
CA ALA A 263 -27.98 9.48 -15.40
C ALA A 263 -28.76 10.78 -15.67
N LEU A 264 -28.14 11.74 -16.37
CA LEU A 264 -28.80 12.99 -16.76
C LEU A 264 -29.95 12.76 -17.76
N GLN A 265 -29.77 11.85 -18.72
CA GLN A 265 -30.85 11.48 -19.66
C GLN A 265 -32.04 10.81 -18.96
N GLN A 266 -31.79 9.94 -17.98
CA GLN A 266 -32.83 9.31 -17.17
C GLN A 266 -33.60 10.33 -16.34
N GLN A 267 -32.91 11.30 -15.73
CA GLN A 267 -33.57 12.39 -15.01
C GLN A 267 -34.45 13.27 -15.92
N ALA A 268 -33.92 13.64 -17.10
CA ALA A 268 -34.66 14.44 -18.06
C ALA A 268 -35.90 13.69 -18.57
N ALA A 269 -35.81 12.38 -18.80
CA ALA A 269 -36.93 11.57 -19.22
C ALA A 269 -38.02 11.45 -18.12
N GLN A 270 -37.62 11.37 -16.84
CA GLN A 270 -38.59 11.33 -15.72
C GLN A 270 -39.33 12.66 -15.56
N VAL A 271 -38.62 13.81 -15.64
CA VAL A 271 -39.26 15.14 -15.57
C VAL A 271 -40.20 15.38 -16.77
N GLY A 272 -39.83 14.89 -17.97
CA GLY A 272 -40.68 15.00 -19.15
C GLY A 272 -41.89 14.07 -19.14
N ALA A 273 -41.90 13.03 -18.31
CA ALA A 273 -43.03 12.12 -18.14
C ALA A 273 -44.03 12.59 -17.07
N GLU A 274 -43.62 13.47 -16.17
CA GLU A 274 -44.45 14.07 -15.10
C GLU A 274 -45.11 15.40 -15.52
N ALA A 275 -44.66 15.99 -16.64
CA ALA A 275 -45.21 17.22 -17.23
C ALA A 275 -46.26 16.94 -18.31
#